data_8ccc6a55f4fab5f6d96f47586038e8a5
#
_entry.id   8ccc6a55f4fab5f6d96f47586038e8a5
#
_cell.length_a   1.000
_cell.length_b   1.000
_cell.length_c   1.000
_cell.angle_alpha   90.00
_cell.angle_beta   90.00
_cell.angle_gamma   90.00
#
_symmetry.space_group_name_H-M   'P 1'
#
loop_
_entity.id
_entity.type
_entity.pdbx_description
1 polymer ?
#
loop_
_entity_poly.entity_id
_entity_poly.type
_entity_poly.pdbx_seq_one_letter_code
_entity_poly.pdbx_strand_id
1 'polypeptide(L)'
;MRKLLLIIFFSSTLLAQDDILSLSLNEAVEYGIENNRNLRNAERDIQMAFKERWKTIAIGLPNVSLELNYLNNLELQTSLIPAEFFGGNKGDFSEIQFGTEQSAIGSVRMEQLLFDGSWLVGLEYSQIYLSGSENFYEKTFLQVRESIVKLYSLVVTLN
;
A
#
# COMPACT_ATOMS: atom_id res chain seq x y z
N MET A 1 16.14 38.95 43.28
CA MET A 1 16.87 37.79 42.78
C MET A 1 16.13 36.99 41.66
N ARG A 2 14.80 37.05 41.56
CA ARG A 2 14.00 36.33 40.53
C ARG A 2 14.05 36.93 39.11
N LYS A 3 14.44 38.19 38.96
CA LYS A 3 14.52 38.90 37.67
C LYS A 3 15.90 38.76 36.98
N LEU A 4 16.93 38.37 37.71
CA LEU A 4 18.29 38.17 37.15
C LEU A 4 18.42 36.80 36.47
N LEU A 5 17.65 35.80 36.85
CA LEU A 5 17.64 34.45 36.29
C LEU A 5 17.02 34.37 34.88
N LEU A 6 16.14 35.31 34.53
CA LEU A 6 15.47 35.38 33.21
C LEU A 6 16.35 35.95 32.11
N ILE A 7 17.37 36.72 32.45
CA ILE A 7 18.30 37.31 31.47
C ILE A 7 19.37 36.32 31.03
N ILE A 8 19.74 35.37 31.87
CA ILE A 8 20.74 34.32 31.54
C ILE A 8 20.18 33.27 30.60
N PHE A 9 18.85 33.05 30.59
CA PHE A 9 18.23 32.05 29.68
C PHE A 9 18.07 32.54 28.25
N PHE A 10 18.16 33.85 28.01
CA PHE A 10 17.99 34.44 26.66
C PHE A 10 19.30 34.59 25.87
N SER A 11 20.46 34.38 26.51
CA SER A 11 21.78 34.53 25.87
C SER A 11 22.36 33.26 25.27
N SER A 12 21.67 32.12 25.34
CA SER A 12 22.18 30.83 24.81
C SER A 12 21.70 30.41 23.41
N THR A 13 20.98 31.30 22.70
CA THR A 13 20.40 30.96 21.36
C THR A 13 21.14 31.56 20.16
N LEU A 14 22.36 32.07 20.32
CA LEU A 14 23.08 32.80 19.26
C LEU A 14 24.35 32.15 18.74
N LEU A 15 24.45 30.81 18.77
CA LEU A 15 25.53 30.08 18.09
C LEU A 15 24.96 29.06 17.11
N ALA A 16 24.09 29.50 16.19
CA ALA A 16 23.95 28.84 14.90
C ALA A 16 25.10 29.35 14.02
N GLN A 17 26.27 28.74 14.14
CA GLN A 17 27.28 28.85 13.11
C GLN A 17 26.77 28.00 11.94
N ASP A 18 26.29 28.67 10.87
CA ASP A 18 26.17 28.04 9.56
C ASP A 18 27.57 27.66 9.13
N ASP A 19 27.91 26.36 9.20
CA ASP A 19 29.10 25.80 8.57
C ASP A 19 28.98 26.12 7.08
N ILE A 20 29.80 27.05 6.61
CA ILE A 20 29.93 27.37 5.18
C ILE A 20 30.52 26.14 4.51
N LEU A 21 29.66 25.33 3.90
CA LEU A 21 30.04 24.11 3.19
C LEU A 21 30.77 24.51 1.90
N SER A 22 32.11 24.51 1.91
CA SER A 22 32.91 24.70 0.70
C SER A 22 33.06 23.35 -0.01
N LEU A 23 32.31 23.17 -1.12
CA LEU A 23 32.34 21.93 -1.90
C LEU A 23 33.05 22.20 -3.25
N SER A 24 33.85 21.22 -3.67
CA SER A 24 34.28 21.14 -5.08
C SER A 24 33.09 20.74 -5.97
N LEU A 25 33.21 20.90 -7.29
CA LEU A 25 32.13 20.51 -8.22
C LEU A 25 31.70 19.04 -8.04
N ASN A 26 32.66 18.12 -7.87
CA ASN A 26 32.37 16.71 -7.72
C ASN A 26 31.61 16.43 -6.41
N GLU A 27 32.06 17.01 -5.32
CA GLU A 27 31.41 16.90 -4.02
C GLU A 27 30.01 17.51 -4.02
N ALA A 28 29.82 18.65 -4.69
CA ALA A 28 28.52 19.28 -4.84
C ALA A 28 27.54 18.40 -5.65
N VAL A 29 28.03 17.73 -6.70
CA VAL A 29 27.24 16.80 -7.52
C VAL A 29 26.87 15.57 -6.70
N GLU A 30 27.80 14.96 -5.98
CA GLU A 30 27.56 13.79 -5.14
C GLU A 30 26.58 14.09 -4.02
N TYR A 31 26.82 15.16 -3.26
CA TYR A 31 25.90 15.61 -2.21
C TYR A 31 24.50 15.91 -2.74
N GLY A 32 24.43 16.58 -3.91
CA GLY A 32 23.15 16.92 -4.51
C GLY A 32 22.37 15.69 -5.00
N ILE A 33 23.04 14.70 -5.58
CA ILE A 33 22.44 13.43 -5.98
C ILE A 33 21.90 12.68 -4.77
N GLU A 34 22.70 12.51 -3.72
CA GLU A 34 22.33 11.77 -2.52
C GLU A 34 21.13 12.41 -1.76
N ASN A 35 21.05 13.75 -1.79
CA ASN A 35 20.03 14.49 -1.04
C ASN A 35 18.84 14.94 -1.90
N ASN A 36 18.80 14.61 -3.19
CA ASN A 36 17.73 15.04 -4.08
C ASN A 36 16.43 14.26 -3.85
N ARG A 37 15.36 14.97 -3.55
CA ARG A 37 14.04 14.38 -3.31
C ARG A 37 13.42 13.76 -4.55
N ASN A 38 13.63 14.34 -5.73
CA ASN A 38 13.06 13.83 -6.98
C ASN A 38 13.71 12.49 -7.35
N LEU A 39 15.02 12.36 -7.11
CA LEU A 39 15.74 11.13 -7.36
C LEU A 39 15.29 10.01 -6.41
N ARG A 40 15.13 10.33 -5.11
CA ARG A 40 14.56 9.39 -4.14
C ARG A 40 13.12 8.97 -4.47
N ASN A 41 12.32 9.86 -5.05
CA ASN A 41 10.97 9.52 -5.50
C ASN A 41 11.03 8.60 -6.71
N ALA A 42 11.87 8.90 -7.72
CA ALA A 42 12.05 8.03 -8.88
C ALA A 42 12.54 6.61 -8.50
N GLU A 43 13.41 6.51 -7.48
CA GLU A 43 13.83 5.22 -6.93
C GLU A 43 12.64 4.45 -6.29
N ARG A 44 11.78 5.16 -5.55
CA ARG A 44 10.55 4.55 -4.98
C ARG A 44 9.58 4.12 -6.08
N ASP A 45 9.52 4.85 -7.20
CA ASP A 45 8.68 4.50 -8.35
C ASP A 45 9.13 3.18 -8.98
N ILE A 46 10.45 2.90 -9.05
CA ILE A 46 10.99 1.58 -9.44
C ILE A 46 10.51 0.50 -8.47
N GLN A 47 10.61 0.76 -7.16
CA GLN A 47 10.15 -0.20 -6.15
C GLN A 47 8.64 -0.46 -6.26
N MET A 48 7.84 0.56 -6.52
CA MET A 48 6.39 0.40 -6.77
C MET A 48 6.12 -0.42 -8.02
N ALA A 49 6.80 -0.13 -9.13
CA ALA A 49 6.67 -0.87 -10.38
C ALA A 49 7.05 -2.36 -10.21
N PHE A 50 8.10 -2.63 -9.45
CA PHE A 50 8.50 -4.00 -9.09
C PHE A 50 7.41 -4.73 -8.28
N LYS A 51 6.80 -4.07 -7.30
CA LYS A 51 5.71 -4.65 -6.50
C LYS A 51 4.44 -4.86 -7.33
N GLU A 52 4.12 -3.95 -8.25
CA GLU A 52 2.97 -4.10 -9.14
C GLU A 52 3.18 -5.28 -10.12
N ARG A 53 4.41 -5.47 -10.61
CA ARG A 53 4.75 -6.67 -11.38
C ARG A 53 4.56 -7.95 -10.56
N TRP A 54 4.99 -7.98 -9.30
CA TRP A 54 4.76 -9.11 -8.39
C TRP A 54 3.27 -9.39 -8.17
N LYS A 55 2.46 -8.34 -8.02
CA LYS A 55 1.01 -8.46 -7.89
C LYS A 55 0.39 -9.10 -9.15
N THR A 56 0.84 -8.70 -10.33
CA THR A 56 0.40 -9.31 -11.58
C THR A 56 0.81 -10.79 -11.68
N ILE A 57 2.02 -11.14 -11.28
CA ILE A 57 2.49 -12.54 -11.22
C ILE A 57 1.64 -13.35 -10.24
N ALA A 58 1.30 -12.77 -9.09
CA ALA A 58 0.55 -13.44 -8.04
C ALA A 58 -0.87 -13.86 -8.45
N ILE A 59 -1.47 -13.21 -9.46
CA ILE A 59 -2.77 -13.62 -10.04
C ILE A 59 -2.72 -15.06 -10.59
N GLY A 60 -1.56 -15.47 -11.12
CA GLY A 60 -1.35 -16.83 -11.64
C GLY A 60 -1.03 -17.87 -10.58
N LEU A 61 -0.82 -17.49 -9.32
CA LEU A 61 -0.54 -18.41 -8.22
C LEU A 61 -1.83 -18.98 -7.63
N PRO A 62 -1.78 -20.18 -7.01
CA PRO A 62 -2.92 -20.71 -6.28
C PRO A 62 -3.33 -19.77 -5.14
N ASN A 63 -4.62 -19.46 -5.08
CA ASN A 63 -5.22 -18.71 -3.99
C ASN A 63 -6.03 -19.67 -3.11
N VAL A 64 -5.74 -19.68 -1.81
CA VAL A 64 -6.45 -20.49 -0.81
C VAL A 64 -7.16 -19.57 0.14
N SER A 65 -8.48 -19.70 0.20
CA SER A 65 -9.33 -18.95 1.11
C SER A 65 -10.01 -19.88 2.12
N LEU A 66 -10.11 -19.42 3.37
CA LEU A 66 -10.89 -20.04 4.43
C LEU A 66 -12.05 -19.11 4.77
N GLU A 67 -13.25 -19.64 4.72
CA GLU A 67 -14.48 -18.95 5.10
C GLU A 67 -15.14 -19.69 6.26
N LEU A 68 -15.44 -18.96 7.34
CA LEU A 68 -16.13 -19.46 8.52
C LEU A 68 -17.38 -18.61 8.71
N ASN A 69 -18.55 -19.24 8.54
CA ASN A 69 -19.85 -18.64 8.77
C ASN A 69 -20.47 -19.25 10.02
N TYR A 70 -20.84 -18.39 10.97
CA TYR A 70 -21.61 -18.75 12.13
C TYR A 70 -22.92 -17.98 12.13
N LEU A 71 -24.03 -18.70 12.16
CA LEU A 71 -25.38 -18.16 12.22
C LEU A 71 -26.02 -18.58 13.53
N ASN A 72 -26.55 -17.61 14.26
CA ASN A 72 -27.37 -17.82 15.45
C ASN A 72 -28.75 -17.24 15.20
N ASN A 73 -29.75 -18.08 15.05
CA ASN A 73 -31.14 -17.69 14.90
C ASN A 73 -31.73 -17.47 16.31
N LEU A 74 -31.98 -16.20 16.64
CA LEU A 74 -32.59 -15.82 17.93
C LEU A 74 -34.03 -16.34 18.04
N GLU A 75 -34.71 -16.52 16.92
CA GLU A 75 -36.06 -17.06 16.79
C GLU A 75 -36.12 -17.91 15.52
N LEU A 76 -36.64 -19.14 15.65
CA LEU A 76 -36.78 -20.04 14.53
C LEU A 76 -38.03 -19.71 13.73
N GLN A 77 -37.97 -19.90 12.40
CA GLN A 77 -39.10 -19.69 11.53
C GLN A 77 -40.24 -20.70 11.85
N THR A 78 -41.38 -20.17 12.18
CA THR A 78 -42.60 -20.96 12.44
C THR A 78 -43.40 -21.12 11.15
N SER A 79 -43.81 -22.36 10.87
CA SER A 79 -44.70 -22.66 9.72
C SER A 79 -45.97 -23.36 10.23
N LEU A 80 -47.10 -22.98 9.65
CA LEU A 80 -48.39 -23.59 9.92
C LEU A 80 -48.55 -24.85 9.04
N ILE A 81 -48.71 -25.97 9.64
CA ILE A 81 -48.94 -27.24 8.94
C ILE A 81 -50.31 -27.80 9.36
N PRO A 82 -51.10 -28.41 8.43
CA PRO A 82 -52.35 -29.03 8.80
C PRO A 82 -52.17 -30.06 9.91
N ALA A 83 -52.96 -29.96 11.00
CA ALA A 83 -52.82 -30.79 12.19
C ALA A 83 -53.13 -32.28 11.91
N GLU A 84 -53.80 -32.58 10.80
CA GLU A 84 -54.09 -33.93 10.32
C GLU A 84 -52.82 -34.80 10.20
N PHE A 85 -51.68 -34.19 9.82
CA PHE A 85 -50.40 -34.93 9.73
C PHE A 85 -49.85 -35.42 11.07
N PHE A 86 -50.34 -34.85 12.17
CA PHE A 86 -49.93 -35.18 13.54
C PHE A 86 -51.05 -35.78 14.39
N GLY A 87 -52.13 -36.29 13.75
CA GLY A 87 -53.26 -36.90 14.42
C GLY A 87 -54.31 -35.94 15.00
N GLY A 88 -54.26 -34.64 14.57
CA GLY A 88 -55.25 -33.62 14.91
C GLY A 88 -56.51 -33.70 14.03
N ASN A 89 -57.46 -32.77 14.27
CA ASN A 89 -58.71 -32.73 13.52
C ASN A 89 -58.52 -32.07 12.12
N LYS A 90 -59.37 -32.47 11.22
CA LYS A 90 -59.41 -31.92 9.87
C LYS A 90 -59.81 -30.44 9.89
N GLY A 91 -58.93 -29.57 9.31
CA GLY A 91 -59.12 -28.11 9.25
C GLY A 91 -58.40 -27.35 10.35
N ASP A 92 -57.79 -28.03 11.34
CA ASP A 92 -56.92 -27.40 12.32
C ASP A 92 -55.47 -27.27 11.80
N PHE A 93 -54.72 -26.29 12.32
CA PHE A 93 -53.31 -26.05 11.99
C PHE A 93 -52.46 -26.14 13.25
N SER A 94 -51.31 -26.77 13.12
CA SER A 94 -50.27 -26.83 14.17
C SER A 94 -49.09 -25.94 13.75
N GLU A 95 -48.59 -25.20 14.70
CA GLU A 95 -47.36 -24.41 14.54
C GLU A 95 -46.15 -25.29 14.78
N ILE A 96 -45.26 -25.35 13.79
CA ILE A 96 -44.01 -26.08 13.88
C ILE A 96 -42.85 -25.18 13.56
N GLN A 97 -41.83 -25.21 14.40
CA GLN A 97 -40.58 -24.48 14.16
C GLN A 97 -39.63 -25.38 13.38
N PHE A 98 -39.11 -24.84 12.29
CA PHE A 98 -38.11 -25.49 11.43
C PHE A 98 -36.76 -24.81 11.51
N GLY A 99 -35.72 -25.62 11.49
CA GLY A 99 -34.34 -25.16 11.45
C GLY A 99 -33.55 -25.47 12.72
N THR A 100 -32.36 -24.94 12.77
CA THR A 100 -31.46 -25.05 13.93
C THR A 100 -31.21 -23.65 14.50
N GLU A 101 -31.17 -23.56 15.82
CA GLU A 101 -30.86 -22.31 16.51
C GLU A 101 -29.47 -21.82 16.15
N GLN A 102 -28.53 -22.73 16.00
CA GLN A 102 -27.14 -22.42 15.70
C GLN A 102 -26.65 -23.26 14.52
N SER A 103 -25.91 -22.60 13.63
CA SER A 103 -25.28 -23.28 12.50
C SER A 103 -23.87 -22.71 12.31
N ALA A 104 -22.89 -23.57 12.15
CA ALA A 104 -21.51 -23.20 11.85
C ALA A 104 -21.07 -23.95 10.58
N ILE A 105 -20.61 -23.18 9.58
CA ILE A 105 -20.15 -23.73 8.31
C ILE A 105 -18.72 -23.23 8.08
N GLY A 106 -17.78 -24.17 7.92
CA GLY A 106 -16.42 -23.89 7.49
C GLY A 106 -16.22 -24.38 6.06
N SER A 107 -15.67 -23.54 5.19
CA SER A 107 -15.30 -23.94 3.84
C SER A 107 -13.86 -23.50 3.51
N VAL A 108 -13.14 -24.39 2.86
CA VAL A 108 -11.82 -24.11 2.28
C VAL A 108 -11.96 -24.14 0.77
N ARG A 109 -11.58 -23.05 0.12
CA ARG A 109 -11.61 -22.94 -1.34
C ARG A 109 -10.20 -22.70 -1.86
N MET A 110 -9.82 -23.46 -2.87
CA MET A 110 -8.57 -23.25 -3.62
C MET A 110 -8.92 -22.92 -5.06
N GLU A 111 -8.40 -21.80 -5.55
CA GLU A 111 -8.59 -21.33 -6.92
C GLU A 111 -7.23 -21.10 -7.56
N GLN A 112 -7.06 -21.53 -8.79
CA GLN A 112 -5.84 -21.28 -9.55
C GLN A 112 -6.21 -20.94 -10.98
N LEU A 113 -5.59 -19.87 -11.49
CA LEU A 113 -5.68 -19.49 -12.88
C LEU A 113 -4.91 -20.53 -13.72
N LEU A 114 -5.58 -21.20 -14.64
CA LEU A 114 -4.95 -22.14 -15.57
C LEU A 114 -4.55 -21.47 -16.87
N PHE A 115 -5.42 -20.60 -17.40
CA PHE A 115 -5.16 -19.83 -18.61
C PHE A 115 -6.03 -18.57 -18.64
N ASP A 116 -5.39 -17.43 -18.95
CA ASP A 116 -6.07 -16.16 -19.22
C ASP A 116 -5.18 -15.32 -20.14
N GLY A 117 -5.70 -14.96 -21.33
CA GLY A 117 -4.96 -14.18 -22.31
C GLY A 117 -4.65 -12.75 -21.84
N SER A 118 -5.56 -12.16 -21.06
CA SER A 118 -5.36 -10.80 -20.51
C SER A 118 -4.27 -10.78 -19.44
N TRP A 119 -4.17 -11.84 -18.64
CA TRP A 119 -3.08 -11.99 -17.67
C TRP A 119 -1.71 -12.09 -18.34
N LEU A 120 -1.59 -12.84 -19.46
CA LEU A 120 -0.33 -12.95 -20.22
C LEU A 120 0.12 -11.57 -20.75
N VAL A 121 -0.81 -10.80 -21.33
CA VAL A 121 -0.54 -9.42 -21.78
C VAL A 121 -0.20 -8.53 -20.59
N GLY A 122 -0.89 -8.69 -19.45
CA GLY A 122 -0.61 -7.98 -18.23
C GLY A 122 0.81 -8.23 -17.68
N LEU A 123 1.32 -9.46 -17.79
CA LEU A 123 2.71 -9.80 -17.42
C LEU A 123 3.72 -9.04 -18.28
N GLU A 124 3.52 -9.03 -19.59
CA GLU A 124 4.38 -8.29 -20.52
C GLU A 124 4.34 -6.79 -20.25
N TYR A 125 3.14 -6.22 -20.09
CA TYR A 125 2.95 -4.82 -19.74
C TYR A 125 3.66 -4.46 -18.43
N SER A 126 3.54 -5.29 -17.41
CA SER A 126 4.18 -5.05 -16.11
C SER A 126 5.71 -5.01 -16.19
N GLN A 127 6.30 -5.80 -17.10
CA GLN A 127 7.73 -5.76 -17.37
C GLN A 127 8.14 -4.46 -18.08
N ILE A 128 7.38 -4.04 -19.10
CA ILE A 128 7.61 -2.77 -19.80
C ILE A 128 7.46 -1.59 -18.84
N TYR A 129 6.47 -1.63 -17.96
CA TYR A 129 6.25 -0.59 -16.95
C TYR A 129 7.44 -0.47 -15.99
N LEU A 130 8.00 -1.59 -15.53
CA LEU A 130 9.20 -1.60 -14.68
C LEU A 130 10.40 -0.97 -15.42
N SER A 131 10.68 -1.40 -16.65
CA SER A 131 11.76 -0.83 -17.46
C SER A 131 11.55 0.66 -17.75
N GLY A 132 10.31 1.09 -17.93
CA GLY A 132 9.97 2.52 -18.06
C GLY A 132 10.31 3.33 -16.82
N SER A 133 10.07 2.77 -15.62
CA SER A 133 10.43 3.40 -14.35
C SER A 133 11.94 3.51 -14.15
N GLU A 134 12.69 2.47 -14.56
CA GLU A 134 14.16 2.48 -14.54
C GLU A 134 14.72 3.57 -15.47
N ASN A 135 14.22 3.68 -16.70
CA ASN A 135 14.59 4.72 -17.64
C ASN A 135 14.24 6.13 -17.13
N PHE A 136 13.10 6.26 -16.44
CA PHE A 136 12.71 7.54 -15.83
C PHE A 136 13.66 7.96 -14.71
N TYR A 137 14.13 7.01 -13.90
CA TYR A 137 15.14 7.24 -12.87
C TYR A 137 16.45 7.75 -13.51
N GLU A 138 16.97 7.08 -14.54
CA GLU A 138 18.18 7.51 -15.23
C GLU A 138 18.05 8.91 -15.83
N LYS A 139 16.91 9.18 -16.46
CA LYS A 139 16.63 10.53 -16.98
C LYS A 139 16.64 11.56 -15.85
N THR A 140 16.01 11.27 -14.71
CA THR A 140 15.97 12.18 -13.56
C THR A 140 17.36 12.39 -12.98
N PHE A 141 18.17 11.33 -12.90
CA PHE A 141 19.56 11.41 -12.46
C PHE A 141 20.38 12.37 -13.32
N LEU A 142 20.31 12.24 -14.64
CA LEU A 142 21.01 13.11 -15.57
C LEU A 142 20.54 14.58 -15.46
N GLN A 143 19.24 14.81 -15.32
CA GLN A 143 18.68 16.15 -15.16
C GLN A 143 19.11 16.80 -13.84
N VAL A 144 19.14 16.06 -12.75
CA VAL A 144 19.62 16.55 -11.44
C VAL A 144 21.09 16.91 -11.54
N ARG A 145 21.92 16.03 -12.09
CA ARG A 145 23.35 16.28 -12.29
C ARG A 145 23.60 17.52 -13.13
N GLU A 146 22.91 17.65 -14.27
CA GLU A 146 23.01 18.81 -15.15
C GLU A 146 22.65 20.13 -14.42
N SER A 147 21.56 20.09 -13.64
CA SER A 147 21.09 21.24 -12.88
C SER A 147 22.12 21.69 -11.83
N ILE A 148 22.74 20.73 -11.12
CA ILE A 148 23.76 21.02 -10.11
C ILE A 148 25.01 21.66 -10.77
N VAL A 149 25.49 21.08 -11.89
CA VAL A 149 26.63 21.60 -12.63
C VAL A 149 26.37 23.03 -13.11
N LYS A 150 25.18 23.31 -13.66
CA LYS A 150 24.79 24.66 -14.08
C LYS A 150 24.73 25.64 -12.92
N LEU A 151 24.14 25.28 -11.81
CA LEU A 151 24.05 26.14 -10.61
C LEU A 151 25.44 26.39 -10.00
N TYR A 152 26.29 25.38 -9.91
CA TYR A 152 27.66 25.52 -9.43
C TYR A 152 28.46 26.49 -10.30
N SER A 153 28.41 26.32 -11.64
CA SER A 153 29.09 27.21 -12.58
C SER A 153 28.60 28.67 -12.46
N LEU A 154 27.29 28.86 -12.24
CA LEU A 154 26.72 30.19 -12.03
C LEU A 154 27.28 30.83 -10.75
N VAL A 155 27.34 30.09 -9.63
CA VAL A 155 27.88 30.60 -8.37
C VAL A 155 29.37 30.99 -8.51
N VAL A 156 30.18 30.13 -9.17
CA VAL A 156 31.61 30.41 -9.40
C VAL A 156 31.84 31.63 -10.29
N THR A 157 30.93 31.90 -11.24
CA THR A 157 31.05 33.06 -12.11
C THR A 157 30.58 34.38 -11.50
N LEU A 158 29.78 34.32 -10.43
CA LEU A 158 29.25 35.48 -9.70
C LEU A 158 30.15 35.91 -8.53
N ASN A 159 31.12 35.09 -8.12
CA ASN A 159 32.16 35.41 -7.13
C ASN A 159 33.45 35.88 -7.80
#